data_4adbb7bd9783652dcba335c2ec67e093
#
_entry.id   4adbb7bd9783652dcba335c2ec67e093
#
_cell.length_a   1.000
_cell.length_b   1.000
_cell.length_c   1.000
_cell.angle_alpha   90.00
_cell.angle_beta   90.00
_cell.angle_gamma   90.00
#
_symmetry.space_group_name_H-M   'P 1'
#
loop_
_entity.id
_entity.type
_entity.pdbx_description
1 polymer ?
#
loop_
_entity_poly.entity_id
_entity_poly.type
_entity_poly.pdbx_seq_one_letter_code
_entity_poly.pdbx_strand_id
1 'polypeptide(L)'
;MNNLQEKVIRAMVDMYGFYSIEETICNDPQVCRIVDLPVYYELETNNGNRDYRIQIGGHYMNYNTVYVGMDVHKESFTLCSCRYEDEKASHYQRTPASYKNVLRYLAFLRTIYGEDTRFVCGYEAGCLGYSLYHQLENFNVECVILAPTTMLEQRSKRRIKTDKRDAEIIARSLAQHNYSPVHIPTETDNQTKEFIRMRDDHKAELKKIKQQILSFCLRQGYQYDGSGNWTAKHVKWLRSLKPAGLYKEILDEYLLTYTILTDKLNRLDQRIEELASKEEYKESVSKLTCFLGIKIHTALSVIVEVGDFQRFVSARKFAGYLGLVPGQHSSGDDRNGLGITKAGNTHVRRLLVESAQSYTRGKIGYKSRVLRSRQAGNSPQVINYADRANERLRRRYYKMVLKDGKKYNIAKTAVARELACFIWGMMTDNIY
;
A
#
# COMPACT_ATOMS: atom_id res chain seq x y z
N MET A 1 -31.84 -30.99 -17.87
CA MET A 1 -30.67 -30.13 -17.66
C MET A 1 -29.49 -30.65 -18.48
N ASN A 2 -28.77 -29.78 -19.17
CA ASN A 2 -27.60 -30.14 -19.95
C ASN A 2 -26.40 -30.20 -18.96
N ASN A 3 -25.46 -31.10 -19.19
CA ASN A 3 -24.25 -31.34 -18.35
C ASN A 3 -23.48 -30.04 -18.01
N LEU A 4 -23.64 -29.00 -18.84
CA LEU A 4 -23.06 -27.69 -18.62
C LEU A 4 -23.81 -26.85 -17.57
N GLN A 5 -25.13 -26.90 -17.58
CA GLN A 5 -25.98 -26.21 -16.58
C GLN A 5 -25.72 -26.77 -15.18
N GLU A 6 -25.55 -28.08 -15.06
CA GLU A 6 -25.22 -28.73 -13.79
C GLU A 6 -23.83 -28.32 -13.26
N LYS A 7 -22.83 -28.21 -14.14
CA LYS A 7 -21.49 -27.71 -13.77
C LYS A 7 -21.50 -26.23 -13.33
N VAL A 8 -22.32 -25.39 -13.99
CA VAL A 8 -22.45 -23.96 -13.63
C VAL A 8 -23.14 -23.82 -12.27
N ILE A 9 -24.20 -24.59 -12.04
CA ILE A 9 -24.92 -24.59 -10.75
C ILE A 9 -24.00 -25.09 -9.62
N ARG A 10 -23.21 -26.16 -9.83
CA ARG A 10 -22.22 -26.62 -8.85
C ARG A 10 -21.14 -25.57 -8.56
N ALA A 11 -20.61 -24.91 -9.58
CA ALA A 11 -19.63 -23.84 -9.39
C ALA A 11 -20.22 -22.66 -8.60
N MET A 12 -21.49 -22.31 -8.81
CA MET A 12 -22.18 -21.28 -8.03
C MET A 12 -22.44 -21.71 -6.59
N VAL A 13 -22.83 -22.96 -6.37
CA VAL A 13 -23.03 -23.53 -5.03
C VAL A 13 -21.72 -23.56 -4.24
N ASP A 14 -20.64 -23.99 -4.87
CA ASP A 14 -19.30 -24.04 -4.24
C ASP A 14 -18.74 -22.65 -3.93
N MET A 15 -19.05 -21.65 -4.77
CA MET A 15 -18.55 -20.27 -4.63
C MET A 15 -19.35 -19.43 -3.62
N TYR A 16 -20.65 -19.68 -3.48
CA TYR A 16 -21.56 -18.84 -2.70
C TYR A 16 -22.28 -19.56 -1.55
N GLY A 17 -22.11 -20.89 -1.41
CA GLY A 17 -22.65 -21.66 -0.30
C GLY A 17 -24.19 -21.86 -0.32
N PHE A 18 -24.83 -21.82 -1.48
CA PHE A 18 -26.27 -21.97 -1.63
C PHE A 18 -26.66 -23.43 -1.99
N TYR A 19 -27.32 -24.10 -1.09
CA TYR A 19 -27.70 -25.54 -1.22
C TYR A 19 -29.10 -25.81 -1.79
N SER A 20 -29.89 -24.84 -2.25
CA SER A 20 -31.29 -25.08 -2.63
C SER A 20 -31.79 -24.33 -3.85
N ILE A 21 -30.97 -24.17 -4.90
CA ILE A 21 -31.34 -23.33 -6.06
C ILE A 21 -31.64 -24.15 -7.34
N GLU A 22 -31.51 -25.49 -7.30
CA GLU A 22 -31.60 -26.33 -8.50
C GLU A 22 -32.92 -26.19 -9.28
N GLU A 23 -34.06 -25.91 -8.63
CA GLU A 23 -35.35 -25.77 -9.30
C GLU A 23 -35.74 -24.33 -9.69
N THR A 24 -35.14 -23.33 -9.09
CA THR A 24 -35.61 -21.95 -9.18
C THR A 24 -34.88 -21.12 -10.28
N ILE A 25 -33.62 -21.42 -10.55
CA ILE A 25 -32.82 -20.63 -11.53
C ILE A 25 -33.24 -20.90 -12.98
N CYS A 26 -33.79 -22.09 -13.31
CA CYS A 26 -34.11 -22.47 -14.68
C CYS A 26 -35.38 -21.81 -15.24
N ASN A 27 -36.27 -21.27 -14.41
CA ASN A 27 -37.62 -20.86 -14.84
C ASN A 27 -38.03 -19.42 -14.48
N ASP A 28 -37.24 -18.64 -13.73
CA ASP A 28 -37.64 -17.30 -13.34
C ASP A 28 -36.55 -16.23 -13.55
N PRO A 29 -36.75 -15.29 -14.52
CA PRO A 29 -35.84 -14.17 -14.75
C PRO A 29 -35.73 -13.19 -13.56
N GLN A 30 -36.61 -13.26 -12.56
CA GLN A 30 -36.57 -12.39 -11.38
C GLN A 30 -35.57 -12.89 -10.34
N VAL A 31 -35.27 -14.18 -10.31
CA VAL A 31 -34.27 -14.75 -9.37
C VAL A 31 -32.87 -14.27 -9.73
N CYS A 32 -32.57 -14.02 -11.00
CA CYS A 32 -31.29 -13.40 -11.41
C CYS A 32 -31.12 -11.97 -10.88
N ARG A 33 -32.20 -11.27 -10.53
CA ARG A 33 -32.15 -9.93 -9.93
C ARG A 33 -31.90 -9.94 -8.42
N ILE A 34 -32.20 -11.04 -7.73
CA ILE A 34 -32.03 -11.13 -6.28
C ILE A 34 -30.54 -11.29 -5.91
N VAL A 35 -29.71 -11.81 -6.83
CA VAL A 35 -28.27 -12.04 -6.58
C VAL A 35 -27.42 -10.85 -7.06
N ASP A 36 -28.03 -9.83 -7.71
CA ASP A 36 -27.37 -8.60 -8.22
C ASP A 36 -26.12 -8.84 -9.12
N LEU A 37 -26.06 -10.04 -9.74
CA LEU A 37 -24.96 -10.44 -10.62
C LEU A 37 -25.53 -10.83 -11.99
N PRO A 38 -25.32 -10.02 -13.04
CA PRO A 38 -25.71 -10.42 -14.40
C PRO A 38 -24.86 -11.61 -14.86
N VAL A 39 -25.50 -12.73 -15.15
CA VAL A 39 -24.89 -13.88 -15.81
C VAL A 39 -25.20 -13.79 -17.29
N TYR A 40 -24.21 -13.52 -18.12
CA TYR A 40 -24.33 -13.49 -19.56
C TYR A 40 -23.69 -14.73 -20.17
N TYR A 41 -24.41 -15.34 -21.15
CA TYR A 41 -23.88 -16.45 -21.95
C TYR A 41 -23.61 -15.92 -23.35
N GLU A 42 -22.36 -15.94 -23.79
CA GLU A 42 -22.01 -15.73 -25.19
C GLU A 42 -21.54 -17.06 -25.80
N LEU A 43 -22.18 -17.45 -26.91
CA LEU A 43 -21.77 -18.57 -27.74
C LEU A 43 -20.95 -17.99 -28.91
N GLU A 44 -19.64 -18.06 -28.84
CA GLU A 44 -18.80 -17.84 -30.02
C GLU A 44 -18.48 -19.18 -30.68
N THR A 45 -18.84 -19.32 -31.96
CA THR A 45 -18.47 -20.45 -32.80
C THR A 45 -17.27 -20.02 -33.67
N ASN A 46 -16.05 -20.37 -33.26
CA ASN A 46 -14.89 -20.26 -34.11
C ASN A 46 -14.39 -21.66 -34.49
N ASN A 47 -14.32 -21.94 -35.79
CA ASN A 47 -13.71 -23.13 -36.38
C ASN A 47 -14.12 -24.49 -35.80
N GLY A 48 -15.40 -24.66 -35.45
CA GLY A 48 -15.93 -25.98 -35.02
C GLY A 48 -15.73 -26.31 -33.54
N ASN A 49 -15.04 -25.50 -32.78
CA ASN A 49 -14.98 -25.59 -31.32
C ASN A 49 -16.00 -24.63 -30.68
N ARG A 50 -16.79 -25.16 -29.76
CA ARG A 50 -17.76 -24.35 -28.97
C ARG A 50 -17.04 -23.86 -27.72
N ASP A 51 -16.58 -22.61 -27.74
CA ASP A 51 -16.07 -21.94 -26.53
C ASP A 51 -17.24 -21.28 -25.79
N TYR A 52 -17.43 -21.67 -24.55
CA TYR A 52 -18.45 -21.08 -23.67
C TYR A 52 -17.81 -20.01 -22.81
N ARG A 53 -18.26 -18.77 -22.95
CA ARG A 53 -17.89 -17.68 -22.05
C ARG A 53 -19.02 -17.47 -21.04
N ILE A 54 -18.70 -17.57 -19.76
CA ILE A 54 -19.61 -17.25 -18.66
C ILE A 54 -19.10 -16.00 -17.97
N GLN A 55 -19.91 -14.95 -17.96
CA GLN A 55 -19.60 -13.72 -17.20
C GLN A 55 -20.34 -13.77 -15.87
N ILE A 56 -19.60 -13.78 -14.76
CA ILE A 56 -20.13 -13.66 -13.41
C ILE A 56 -19.51 -12.46 -12.75
N GLY A 57 -20.32 -11.48 -12.34
CA GLY A 57 -19.85 -10.30 -11.63
C GLY A 57 -18.83 -9.43 -12.39
N GLY A 58 -18.94 -9.37 -13.74
CA GLY A 58 -18.03 -8.62 -14.60
C GLY A 58 -16.75 -9.36 -15.02
N HIS A 59 -16.57 -10.62 -14.61
CA HIS A 59 -15.42 -11.44 -14.99
C HIS A 59 -15.84 -12.56 -15.97
N TYR A 60 -15.07 -12.73 -17.06
CA TYR A 60 -15.26 -13.83 -17.99
C TYR A 60 -14.49 -15.07 -17.48
N MET A 61 -15.21 -16.20 -17.24
CA MET A 61 -14.57 -17.48 -17.05
C MET A 61 -14.23 -18.09 -18.41
N ASN A 62 -12.98 -18.09 -18.77
CA ASN A 62 -12.50 -18.77 -19.97
C ASN A 62 -11.89 -20.11 -19.56
N TYR A 63 -12.48 -21.24 -19.98
CA TYR A 63 -12.02 -22.58 -19.66
C TYR A 63 -10.62 -22.91 -20.21
N ASN A 64 -10.11 -22.11 -21.16
CA ASN A 64 -8.76 -22.28 -21.69
C ASN A 64 -7.74 -21.34 -21.03
N THR A 65 -7.99 -20.88 -19.81
CA THR A 65 -7.05 -20.02 -19.08
C THR A 65 -6.16 -20.86 -18.18
N VAL A 66 -4.84 -20.67 -18.30
CA VAL A 66 -3.83 -21.26 -17.43
C VAL A 66 -3.20 -20.17 -16.57
N TYR A 67 -3.25 -20.36 -15.26
CA TYR A 67 -2.68 -19.45 -14.29
C TYR A 67 -1.26 -19.86 -13.94
N VAL A 68 -0.32 -18.93 -14.04
CA VAL A 68 1.10 -19.16 -13.79
C VAL A 68 1.51 -18.43 -12.51
N GLY A 69 1.76 -19.20 -11.46
CA GLY A 69 2.29 -18.69 -10.21
C GLY A 69 3.81 -18.61 -10.26
N MET A 70 4.35 -17.47 -9.86
CA MET A 70 5.77 -17.19 -9.89
C MET A 70 6.24 -16.76 -8.49
N ASP A 71 7.06 -17.58 -7.85
CA ASP A 71 7.83 -17.16 -6.68
C ASP A 71 9.13 -16.53 -7.18
N VAL A 72 9.24 -15.20 -7.00
CA VAL A 72 10.28 -14.38 -7.63
C VAL A 72 11.31 -13.89 -6.61
N HIS A 73 12.55 -14.31 -6.80
CA HIS A 73 13.70 -13.88 -6.02
C HIS A 73 14.73 -13.17 -6.89
N LYS A 74 15.71 -12.53 -6.26
CA LYS A 74 16.76 -11.76 -6.94
C LYS A 74 17.53 -12.62 -7.98
N GLU A 75 17.79 -13.88 -7.68
CA GLU A 75 18.67 -14.76 -8.48
C GLU A 75 17.91 -15.83 -9.24
N SER A 76 16.72 -16.21 -8.78
CA SER A 76 15.96 -17.30 -9.41
C SER A 76 14.45 -17.08 -9.26
N PHE A 77 13.71 -17.60 -10.24
CA PHE A 77 12.26 -17.71 -10.21
C PHE A 77 11.85 -19.16 -10.13
N THR A 78 10.83 -19.46 -9.34
CA THR A 78 10.16 -20.77 -9.33
C THR A 78 8.76 -20.57 -9.91
N LEU A 79 8.47 -21.30 -10.98
CA LEU A 79 7.27 -21.19 -11.78
C LEU A 79 6.45 -22.46 -11.66
N CYS A 80 5.13 -22.35 -11.70
CA CYS A 80 4.23 -23.49 -11.87
C CYS A 80 2.95 -23.04 -12.58
N SER A 81 2.22 -23.98 -13.16
CA SER A 81 0.94 -23.72 -13.82
C SER A 81 -0.21 -24.42 -13.11
N CYS A 82 -1.41 -23.83 -13.16
CA CYS A 82 -2.64 -24.36 -12.58
C CYS A 82 -3.82 -23.84 -13.40
N ARG A 83 -4.77 -24.73 -13.71
CA ARG A 83 -6.09 -24.32 -14.23
C ARG A 83 -7.08 -24.26 -13.07
N TYR A 84 -8.21 -23.64 -13.28
CA TYR A 84 -9.26 -23.51 -12.25
C TYR A 84 -9.71 -24.89 -11.71
N GLU A 85 -9.81 -25.87 -12.59
CA GLU A 85 -10.26 -27.25 -12.30
C GLU A 85 -9.19 -28.15 -11.67
N ASP A 86 -7.92 -27.71 -11.68
CA ASP A 86 -6.81 -28.53 -11.20
C ASP A 86 -6.76 -28.51 -9.66
N GLU A 87 -6.72 -29.68 -9.03
CA GLU A 87 -6.55 -29.80 -7.58
C GLU A 87 -5.15 -29.36 -7.12
N LYS A 88 -4.13 -29.49 -7.96
CA LYS A 88 -2.73 -29.15 -7.68
C LYS A 88 -2.09 -28.47 -8.87
N ALA A 89 -1.15 -27.57 -8.58
CA ALA A 89 -0.32 -27.01 -9.63
C ALA A 89 0.62 -28.05 -10.25
N SER A 90 1.01 -27.83 -11.51
CA SER A 90 1.83 -28.72 -12.31
C SER A 90 2.98 -27.96 -12.97
N HIS A 91 3.81 -28.64 -13.77
CA HIS A 91 4.88 -28.09 -14.60
C HIS A 91 5.83 -27.16 -13.81
N TYR A 92 6.26 -27.59 -12.64
CA TYR A 92 7.20 -26.83 -11.81
C TYR A 92 8.55 -26.68 -12.49
N GLN A 93 9.03 -25.44 -12.60
CA GLN A 93 10.33 -25.11 -13.14
C GLN A 93 11.03 -24.06 -12.29
N ARG A 94 12.30 -24.30 -11.94
CA ARG A 94 13.18 -23.28 -11.38
C ARG A 94 14.11 -22.77 -12.47
N THR A 95 14.26 -21.44 -12.57
CA THR A 95 15.01 -20.78 -13.62
C THR A 95 15.76 -19.56 -13.07
N PRO A 96 16.87 -19.12 -13.70
CA PRO A 96 17.49 -17.84 -13.36
C PRO A 96 16.49 -16.68 -13.50
N ALA A 97 16.65 -15.65 -12.67
CA ALA A 97 15.77 -14.49 -12.62
C ALA A 97 15.82 -13.67 -13.91
N SER A 98 14.87 -13.89 -14.81
CA SER A 98 14.73 -13.15 -16.06
C SER A 98 13.34 -13.29 -16.65
N TYR A 99 12.75 -12.18 -17.13
CA TYR A 99 11.50 -12.21 -17.88
C TYR A 99 11.58 -13.11 -19.13
N LYS A 100 12.75 -13.19 -19.77
CA LYS A 100 12.96 -14.07 -20.95
C LYS A 100 12.74 -15.54 -20.61
N ASN A 101 13.08 -15.96 -19.39
CA ASN A 101 12.84 -17.32 -18.94
C ASN A 101 11.35 -17.57 -18.62
N VAL A 102 10.63 -16.55 -18.16
CA VAL A 102 9.16 -16.63 -18.04
C VAL A 102 8.54 -16.81 -19.43
N LEU A 103 8.96 -16.03 -20.43
CA LEU A 103 8.46 -16.18 -21.80
C LEU A 103 8.76 -17.58 -22.39
N ARG A 104 9.95 -18.15 -22.14
CA ARG A 104 10.28 -19.53 -22.54
C ARG A 104 9.38 -20.56 -21.85
N TYR A 105 9.10 -20.35 -20.58
CA TYR A 105 8.19 -21.19 -19.84
C TYR A 105 6.75 -21.13 -20.40
N LEU A 106 6.24 -19.94 -20.75
CA LEU A 106 4.94 -19.80 -21.39
C LEU A 106 4.91 -20.47 -22.78
N ALA A 107 5.99 -20.34 -23.57
CA ALA A 107 6.11 -21.04 -24.85
C ALA A 107 6.08 -22.58 -24.65
N PHE A 108 6.76 -23.10 -23.64
CA PHE A 108 6.66 -24.52 -23.28
C PHE A 108 5.23 -24.91 -22.89
N LEU A 109 4.53 -24.12 -22.09
CA LEU A 109 3.15 -24.40 -21.71
C LEU A 109 2.19 -24.39 -22.93
N ARG A 110 2.45 -23.56 -23.94
CA ARG A 110 1.67 -23.58 -25.20
C ARG A 110 1.76 -24.91 -25.94
N THR A 111 2.90 -25.57 -25.87
CA THR A 111 3.03 -26.92 -26.49
C THR A 111 2.17 -27.97 -25.79
N ILE A 112 1.77 -27.73 -24.54
CA ILE A 112 0.95 -28.66 -23.73
C ILE A 112 -0.54 -28.30 -23.80
N TYR A 113 -0.88 -27.03 -23.66
CA TYR A 113 -2.25 -26.55 -23.53
C TYR A 113 -2.86 -26.02 -24.85
N GLY A 114 -2.05 -25.84 -25.89
CA GLY A 114 -2.43 -25.29 -27.19
C GLY A 114 -2.08 -23.82 -27.37
N GLU A 115 -1.99 -23.37 -28.63
CA GLU A 115 -1.57 -22.01 -29.00
C GLU A 115 -2.57 -20.93 -28.55
N ASP A 116 -3.87 -21.24 -28.54
CA ASP A 116 -4.95 -20.31 -28.17
C ASP A 116 -5.12 -20.16 -26.64
N THR A 117 -4.23 -20.76 -25.84
CA THR A 117 -4.32 -20.69 -24.39
C THR A 117 -3.97 -19.30 -23.86
N ARG A 118 -4.89 -18.73 -23.08
CA ARG A 118 -4.66 -17.50 -22.32
C ARG A 118 -3.82 -17.81 -21.07
N PHE A 119 -2.75 -17.07 -20.86
CA PHE A 119 -1.94 -17.16 -19.65
C PHE A 119 -2.13 -15.93 -18.78
N VAL A 120 -2.41 -16.15 -17.49
CA VAL A 120 -2.42 -15.11 -16.46
C VAL A 120 -1.29 -15.42 -15.48
N CYS A 121 -0.23 -14.62 -15.54
CA CYS A 121 0.91 -14.72 -14.64
C CYS A 121 0.67 -13.93 -13.35
N GLY A 122 1.29 -14.35 -12.25
CA GLY A 122 1.29 -13.54 -11.06
C GLY A 122 2.42 -13.85 -10.12
N TYR A 123 2.78 -12.84 -9.32
CA TYR A 123 3.79 -12.97 -8.28
C TYR A 123 3.44 -12.10 -7.06
N GLU A 124 4.03 -12.45 -5.92
CA GLU A 124 3.83 -11.71 -4.69
C GLU A 124 4.60 -10.38 -4.71
N ALA A 125 3.97 -9.30 -4.20
CA ALA A 125 4.63 -8.02 -4.01
C ALA A 125 5.86 -8.16 -3.10
N GLY A 126 7.03 -7.90 -3.66
CA GLY A 126 8.31 -8.11 -3.00
C GLY A 126 9.42 -7.18 -3.48
N CYS A 127 10.67 -7.62 -3.33
CA CYS A 127 11.86 -6.80 -3.58
C CYS A 127 12.09 -6.41 -5.04
N LEU A 128 11.48 -7.11 -6.02
CA LEU A 128 11.63 -6.81 -7.45
C LEU A 128 10.75 -5.61 -7.91
N GLY A 129 9.89 -5.08 -7.04
CA GLY A 129 9.02 -3.97 -7.39
C GLY A 129 8.14 -4.29 -8.59
N TYR A 130 8.05 -3.35 -9.54
CA TYR A 130 7.19 -3.45 -10.72
C TYR A 130 7.95 -3.81 -12.01
N SER A 131 9.27 -3.97 -11.96
CA SER A 131 10.09 -4.15 -13.17
C SER A 131 9.74 -5.39 -13.98
N LEU A 132 9.51 -6.53 -13.31
CA LEU A 132 9.08 -7.77 -13.97
C LEU A 132 7.69 -7.62 -14.61
N TYR A 133 6.76 -6.96 -13.90
CA TYR A 133 5.42 -6.66 -14.41
C TYR A 133 5.51 -5.89 -15.73
N HIS A 134 6.21 -4.75 -15.76
CA HIS A 134 6.36 -3.94 -16.98
C HIS A 134 7.10 -4.68 -18.11
N GLN A 135 8.10 -5.52 -17.77
CA GLN A 135 8.78 -6.33 -18.77
C GLN A 135 7.83 -7.35 -19.42
N LEU A 136 6.95 -7.99 -18.65
CA LEU A 136 5.98 -8.95 -19.18
C LEU A 136 4.86 -8.25 -19.95
N GLU A 137 4.37 -7.09 -19.47
CA GLU A 137 3.39 -6.25 -20.13
C GLU A 137 3.85 -5.82 -21.54
N ASN A 138 5.13 -5.46 -21.70
CA ASN A 138 5.72 -5.12 -23.00
C ASN A 138 5.68 -6.27 -24.02
N PHE A 139 5.49 -7.51 -23.58
CA PHE A 139 5.30 -8.70 -24.43
C PHE A 139 3.84 -9.18 -24.45
N ASN A 140 2.88 -8.33 -24.06
CA ASN A 140 1.46 -8.64 -23.98
C ASN A 140 1.15 -9.87 -23.11
N VAL A 141 1.95 -10.12 -22.07
CA VAL A 141 1.70 -11.15 -21.07
C VAL A 141 0.92 -10.52 -19.91
N GLU A 142 -0.30 -11.02 -19.70
CA GLU A 142 -1.12 -10.59 -18.56
C GLU A 142 -0.44 -10.98 -17.25
N CYS A 143 -0.14 -10.01 -16.41
CA CYS A 143 0.56 -10.23 -15.15
C CYS A 143 -0.13 -9.48 -14.00
N VAL A 144 -0.23 -10.12 -12.85
CA VAL A 144 -0.83 -9.57 -11.62
C VAL A 144 0.20 -9.62 -10.49
N ILE A 145 0.32 -8.53 -9.75
CA ILE A 145 1.09 -8.52 -8.49
C ILE A 145 0.10 -8.71 -7.34
N LEU A 146 0.29 -9.76 -6.55
CA LEU A 146 -0.61 -10.13 -5.47
C LEU A 146 -0.15 -9.51 -4.15
N ALA A 147 -1.12 -9.01 -3.36
CA ALA A 147 -0.82 -8.52 -2.01
C ALA A 147 -0.66 -9.71 -1.04
N PRO A 148 0.49 -9.84 -0.33
CA PRO A 148 0.79 -10.99 0.52
C PRO A 148 -0.26 -11.30 1.57
N THR A 149 -0.90 -10.26 2.10
CA THR A 149 -1.88 -10.36 3.20
C THR A 149 -3.26 -10.89 2.78
N THR A 150 -3.49 -11.08 1.48
CA THR A 150 -4.80 -11.46 0.92
C THR A 150 -4.78 -12.80 0.21
N MET A 151 -3.63 -13.43 0.07
CA MET A 151 -3.50 -14.76 -0.50
C MET A 151 -3.96 -15.85 0.47
N LEU A 152 -4.28 -17.02 -0.09
CA LEU A 152 -4.66 -18.20 0.68
C LEU A 152 -3.58 -18.57 1.71
N GLU A 153 -3.93 -18.52 3.00
CA GLU A 153 -3.06 -19.07 4.04
C GLU A 153 -3.24 -20.61 4.10
N GLN A 154 -2.17 -21.35 3.89
CA GLN A 154 -2.20 -22.77 4.21
C GLN A 154 -2.25 -22.97 5.74
N ARG A 155 -3.39 -23.45 6.24
CA ARG A 155 -3.62 -23.78 7.67
C ARG A 155 -2.85 -25.03 8.16
N SER A 156 -1.72 -25.38 7.56
CA SER A 156 -0.97 -26.54 8.05
C SER A 156 -0.14 -26.18 9.28
N LYS A 157 -0.26 -27.00 10.32
CA LYS A 157 0.50 -26.86 11.58
C LYS A 157 2.02 -26.98 11.42
N ARG A 158 2.51 -27.46 10.27
CA ARG A 158 3.93 -27.54 9.93
C ARG A 158 4.23 -26.56 8.79
N ARG A 159 4.74 -25.38 9.15
CA ARG A 159 5.21 -24.37 8.18
C ARG A 159 6.53 -24.80 7.56
N ILE A 160 6.49 -25.66 6.55
CA ILE A 160 7.64 -25.86 5.68
C ILE A 160 7.45 -24.87 4.53
N LYS A 161 8.20 -23.77 4.54
CA LYS A 161 8.26 -22.80 3.46
C LYS A 161 9.20 -23.33 2.38
N THR A 162 8.72 -23.40 1.14
CA THR A 162 9.54 -23.77 -0.04
C THR A 162 9.07 -22.96 -1.23
N ASP A 163 9.98 -22.54 -2.09
CA ASP A 163 9.70 -21.76 -3.30
C ASP A 163 8.59 -22.41 -4.17
N LYS A 164 8.57 -23.76 -4.24
CA LYS A 164 7.51 -24.49 -4.95
C LYS A 164 6.12 -24.27 -4.38
N ARG A 165 5.99 -24.29 -3.05
CA ARG A 165 4.71 -24.03 -2.38
C ARG A 165 4.25 -22.60 -2.53
N ASP A 166 5.20 -21.66 -2.47
CA ASP A 166 4.89 -20.25 -2.60
C ASP A 166 4.38 -19.97 -4.03
N ALA A 167 5.04 -20.53 -5.07
CA ALA A 167 4.55 -20.48 -6.45
C ALA A 167 3.16 -21.14 -6.62
N GLU A 168 2.93 -22.32 -6.00
CA GLU A 168 1.62 -23.00 -6.02
C GLU A 168 0.51 -22.16 -5.38
N ILE A 169 0.77 -21.56 -4.21
CA ILE A 169 -0.19 -20.67 -3.55
C ILE A 169 -0.57 -19.50 -4.46
N ILE A 170 0.40 -18.90 -5.15
CA ILE A 170 0.17 -17.82 -6.09
C ILE A 170 -0.70 -18.29 -7.26
N ALA A 171 -0.34 -19.42 -7.92
CA ALA A 171 -1.10 -19.96 -9.03
C ALA A 171 -2.55 -20.28 -8.65
N ARG A 172 -2.76 -20.92 -7.48
CA ARG A 172 -4.09 -21.25 -6.98
C ARG A 172 -4.89 -20.03 -6.56
N SER A 173 -4.23 -19.02 -5.95
CA SER A 173 -4.89 -17.75 -5.62
C SER A 173 -5.38 -17.04 -6.86
N LEU A 174 -4.61 -17.06 -7.96
CA LEU A 174 -5.02 -16.55 -9.26
C LEU A 174 -6.20 -17.34 -9.82
N ALA A 175 -6.10 -18.68 -9.87
CA ALA A 175 -7.12 -19.55 -10.42
C ALA A 175 -8.46 -19.42 -9.68
N GLN A 176 -8.43 -19.26 -8.37
CA GLN A 176 -9.62 -19.13 -7.52
C GLN A 176 -10.06 -17.68 -7.32
N HIS A 177 -9.41 -16.70 -7.97
CA HIS A 177 -9.67 -15.27 -7.77
C HIS A 177 -9.64 -14.82 -6.30
N ASN A 178 -8.89 -15.53 -5.45
CA ASN A 178 -8.79 -15.26 -4.02
C ASN A 178 -7.51 -14.49 -3.68
N TYR A 179 -7.45 -13.26 -4.16
CA TYR A 179 -6.35 -12.33 -3.93
C TYR A 179 -6.83 -10.88 -4.08
N SER A 180 -6.04 -9.94 -3.58
CA SER A 180 -6.19 -8.52 -3.91
C SER A 180 -5.00 -8.09 -4.77
N PRO A 181 -5.24 -7.55 -5.98
CA PRO A 181 -4.16 -7.04 -6.80
C PRO A 181 -3.52 -5.81 -6.16
N VAL A 182 -2.21 -5.70 -6.31
CA VAL A 182 -1.47 -4.48 -5.98
C VAL A 182 -1.71 -3.46 -7.07
N HIS A 183 -2.02 -2.23 -6.66
CA HIS A 183 -2.12 -1.11 -7.59
C HIS A 183 -0.75 -0.79 -8.20
N ILE A 184 -0.67 -0.79 -9.52
CA ILE A 184 0.53 -0.43 -10.25
C ILE A 184 0.51 1.09 -10.44
N PRO A 185 1.47 1.84 -9.86
CA PRO A 185 1.55 3.28 -10.04
C PRO A 185 1.93 3.64 -11.48
N THR A 186 1.58 4.84 -11.91
CA THR A 186 2.14 5.40 -13.13
C THR A 186 3.67 5.53 -13.01
N GLU A 187 4.38 5.55 -14.13
CA GLU A 187 5.84 5.72 -14.11
C GLU A 187 6.25 7.02 -13.41
N THR A 188 5.52 8.11 -13.63
CA THR A 188 5.74 9.40 -12.98
C THR A 188 5.55 9.32 -11.46
N ASP A 189 4.48 8.66 -11.00
CA ASP A 189 4.25 8.44 -9.56
C ASP A 189 5.34 7.57 -8.95
N ASN A 190 5.76 6.53 -9.67
CA ASN A 190 6.81 5.63 -9.21
C ASN A 190 8.14 6.36 -9.05
N GLN A 191 8.56 7.15 -10.05
CA GLN A 191 9.78 7.98 -9.98
C GLN A 191 9.70 8.99 -8.84
N THR A 192 8.57 9.67 -8.68
CA THR A 192 8.35 10.65 -7.61
C THR A 192 8.37 9.98 -6.24
N LYS A 193 7.77 8.81 -6.11
CA LYS A 193 7.81 8.00 -4.89
C LYS A 193 9.22 7.58 -4.51
N GLU A 194 10.01 7.07 -5.46
CA GLU A 194 11.41 6.68 -5.21
C GLU A 194 12.27 7.89 -4.82
N PHE A 195 12.05 9.05 -5.47
CA PHE A 195 12.74 10.29 -5.10
C PHE A 195 12.44 10.72 -3.66
N ILE A 196 11.18 10.65 -3.23
CA ILE A 196 10.78 10.98 -1.86
C ILE A 196 11.37 9.99 -0.86
N ARG A 197 11.37 8.70 -1.17
CA ARG A 197 11.96 7.65 -0.31
C ARG A 197 13.46 7.85 -0.14
N MET A 198 14.20 8.10 -1.24
CA MET A 198 15.62 8.46 -1.19
C MET A 198 15.88 9.67 -0.29
N ARG A 199 15.05 10.72 -0.41
CA ARG A 199 15.15 11.89 0.48
C ARG A 199 14.92 11.53 1.95
N ASP A 200 13.97 10.64 2.24
CA ASP A 200 13.69 10.20 3.60
C ASP A 200 14.82 9.34 4.18
N ASP A 201 15.53 8.57 3.35
CA ASP A 201 16.75 7.84 3.75
C ASP A 201 17.84 8.82 4.19
N HIS A 202 18.11 9.88 3.41
CA HIS A 202 19.07 10.92 3.82
C HIS A 202 18.64 11.66 5.09
N LYS A 203 17.33 11.82 5.32
CA LYS A 203 16.83 12.35 6.61
C LYS A 203 17.13 11.41 7.78
N ALA A 204 17.07 10.10 7.56
CA ALA A 204 17.46 9.12 8.58
C ALA A 204 18.97 9.15 8.85
N GLU A 205 19.79 9.30 7.81
CA GLU A 205 21.25 9.49 7.95
C GLU A 205 21.57 10.77 8.74
N LEU A 206 20.93 11.90 8.43
CA LEU A 206 21.09 13.14 9.17
C LEU A 206 20.70 12.96 10.65
N LYS A 207 19.64 12.21 10.93
CA LYS A 207 19.26 11.90 12.31
C LYS A 207 20.37 11.09 13.02
N LYS A 208 20.95 10.12 12.34
CA LYS A 208 22.06 9.29 12.88
C LYS A 208 23.28 10.15 13.20
N ILE A 209 23.73 11.00 12.27
CA ILE A 209 24.85 11.93 12.49
C ILE A 209 24.58 12.87 13.67
N LYS A 210 23.39 13.43 13.78
CA LYS A 210 22.99 14.25 14.94
C LYS A 210 23.15 13.53 16.25
N GLN A 211 22.74 12.25 16.33
CA GLN A 211 22.89 11.43 17.52
C GLN A 211 24.37 11.14 17.82
N GLN A 212 25.17 10.86 16.80
CA GLN A 212 26.61 10.60 16.95
C GLN A 212 27.35 11.82 17.51
N ILE A 213 27.05 13.02 17.01
CA ILE A 213 27.64 14.29 17.51
C ILE A 213 27.27 14.49 18.98
N LEU A 214 25.99 14.35 19.35
CA LEU A 214 25.58 14.52 20.76
C LEU A 214 26.23 13.47 21.67
N SER A 215 26.34 12.23 21.24
CA SER A 215 27.02 11.17 21.99
C SER A 215 28.50 11.43 22.10
N PHE A 216 29.15 11.98 21.07
CA PHE A 216 30.55 12.41 21.12
C PHE A 216 30.73 13.52 22.15
N CYS A 217 29.94 14.59 22.08
CA CYS A 217 30.00 15.69 23.05
C CYS A 217 29.83 15.18 24.50
N LEU A 218 28.88 14.30 24.73
CA LEU A 218 28.62 13.73 26.04
C LEU A 218 29.84 12.96 26.57
N ARG A 219 30.46 12.10 25.74
CA ARG A 219 31.67 11.35 26.12
C ARG A 219 32.90 12.23 26.41
N GLN A 220 32.96 13.39 25.76
CA GLN A 220 34.04 14.34 25.95
C GLN A 220 33.73 15.40 27.03
N GLY A 221 32.62 15.29 27.75
CA GLY A 221 32.22 16.20 28.83
C GLY A 221 31.71 17.57 28.35
N TYR A 222 31.42 17.75 27.03
CA TYR A 222 30.86 18.98 26.54
C TYR A 222 29.35 19.04 26.80
N GLN A 223 28.90 20.06 27.49
CA GLN A 223 27.50 20.32 27.78
C GLN A 223 27.06 21.66 27.15
N TYR A 224 25.87 21.68 26.56
CA TYR A 224 25.27 22.90 26.01
C TYR A 224 24.19 23.41 26.96
N ASP A 225 24.38 24.61 27.48
CA ASP A 225 23.48 25.22 28.48
C ASP A 225 22.22 25.87 27.88
N GLY A 226 22.09 25.85 26.56
CA GLY A 226 20.94 26.45 25.89
C GLY A 226 19.71 25.56 25.78
N SER A 227 18.56 26.17 25.49
CA SER A 227 17.27 25.47 25.32
C SER A 227 17.17 24.81 23.96
N GLY A 228 17.48 23.51 23.90
CA GLY A 228 17.21 22.68 22.73
C GLY A 228 18.37 22.56 21.74
N ASN A 229 18.56 21.35 21.27
CA ASN A 229 19.59 20.98 20.31
C ASN A 229 19.19 21.35 18.87
N TRP A 230 20.19 21.52 17.98
CA TRP A 230 20.05 21.76 16.51
C TRP A 230 19.43 23.10 16.14
N THR A 231 19.40 24.06 17.10
CA THR A 231 19.15 25.46 16.80
C THR A 231 20.41 26.11 16.20
N ALA A 232 20.29 27.27 15.54
CA ALA A 232 21.44 28.00 15.02
C ALA A 232 22.49 28.28 16.13
N LYS A 233 22.00 28.60 17.36
CA LYS A 233 22.87 28.80 18.53
C LYS A 233 23.62 27.52 18.93
N HIS A 234 22.94 26.38 18.96
CA HIS A 234 23.59 25.10 19.27
C HIS A 234 24.63 24.70 18.22
N VAL A 235 24.31 24.87 16.92
CA VAL A 235 25.27 24.58 15.84
C VAL A 235 26.48 25.51 15.92
N LYS A 236 26.29 26.80 16.23
CA LYS A 236 27.39 27.74 16.46
C LYS A 236 28.26 27.31 17.63
N TRP A 237 27.65 26.88 18.74
CA TRP A 237 28.36 26.35 19.90
C TRP A 237 29.15 25.07 19.53
N LEU A 238 28.57 24.11 18.83
CA LEU A 238 29.30 22.91 18.35
C LEU A 238 30.55 23.26 17.54
N ARG A 239 30.45 24.25 16.65
CA ARG A 239 31.57 24.73 15.85
C ARG A 239 32.64 25.52 16.64
N SER A 240 32.29 26.07 17.81
CA SER A 240 33.21 26.78 18.68
C SER A 240 34.01 25.86 19.62
N LEU A 241 33.64 24.58 19.72
CA LEU A 241 34.36 23.61 20.54
C LEU A 241 35.78 23.38 19.98
N LYS A 242 36.74 23.29 20.88
CA LYS A 242 38.16 23.06 20.58
C LYS A 242 38.67 21.82 21.33
N PRO A 243 38.24 20.62 20.98
CA PRO A 243 38.80 19.39 21.52
C PRO A 243 40.30 19.30 21.18
N ALA A 244 41.09 18.61 22.04
CA ALA A 244 42.50 18.44 21.80
C ALA A 244 42.80 17.27 20.83
N GLY A 245 43.89 17.42 20.06
CA GLY A 245 44.39 16.36 19.19
C GLY A 245 43.38 15.79 18.22
N LEU A 246 43.35 14.49 18.04
CA LEU A 246 42.48 13.74 17.12
C LEU A 246 40.99 13.96 17.39
N TYR A 247 40.58 14.32 18.59
CA TYR A 247 39.19 14.65 18.88
C TYR A 247 38.66 15.87 18.10
N LYS A 248 39.57 16.79 17.76
CA LYS A 248 39.19 17.93 16.91
C LYS A 248 38.84 17.49 15.49
N GLU A 249 39.67 16.62 14.92
CA GLU A 249 39.44 16.06 13.58
C GLU A 249 38.13 15.25 13.55
N ILE A 250 37.86 14.42 14.55
CA ILE A 250 36.62 13.64 14.68
C ILE A 250 35.39 14.56 14.72
N LEU A 251 35.42 15.64 15.49
CA LEU A 251 34.31 16.58 15.57
C LEU A 251 34.10 17.29 14.23
N ASP A 252 35.20 17.72 13.59
CA ASP A 252 35.14 18.42 12.31
C ASP A 252 34.53 17.54 11.20
N GLU A 253 34.92 16.26 11.12
CA GLU A 253 34.34 15.30 10.17
C GLU A 253 32.85 15.06 10.42
N TYR A 254 32.44 14.91 11.68
CA TYR A 254 31.02 14.82 12.01
C TYR A 254 30.23 16.09 11.61
N LEU A 255 30.79 17.27 11.86
CA LEU A 255 30.16 18.55 11.50
C LEU A 255 30.16 18.79 9.99
N LEU A 256 31.18 18.34 9.26
CA LEU A 256 31.21 18.34 7.80
C LEU A 256 30.08 17.47 7.24
N THR A 257 29.97 16.22 7.69
CA THR A 257 28.91 15.29 7.29
C THR A 257 27.51 15.86 7.61
N TYR A 258 27.33 16.46 8.79
CA TYR A 258 26.08 17.14 9.17
C TYR A 258 25.74 18.28 8.18
N THR A 259 26.73 19.08 7.79
CA THR A 259 26.53 20.19 6.87
C THR A 259 26.14 19.68 5.48
N ILE A 260 26.89 18.72 4.93
CA ILE A 260 26.62 18.10 3.61
C ILE A 260 25.21 17.51 3.57
N LEU A 261 24.80 16.75 4.57
CA LEU A 261 23.45 16.15 4.63
C LEU A 261 22.35 17.21 4.78
N THR A 262 22.61 18.28 5.53
CA THR A 262 21.65 19.37 5.70
C THR A 262 21.43 20.10 4.38
N ASP A 263 22.49 20.48 3.67
CA ASP A 263 22.42 21.16 2.40
C ASP A 263 21.79 20.29 1.30
N LYS A 264 22.13 18.99 1.31
CA LYS A 264 21.51 17.99 0.43
C LYS A 264 20.01 17.93 0.64
N LEU A 265 19.56 17.81 1.90
CA LEU A 265 18.13 17.76 2.22
C LEU A 265 17.39 19.03 1.83
N ASN A 266 17.98 20.20 2.01
CA ASN A 266 17.38 21.47 1.58
C ASN A 266 17.12 21.49 0.06
N ARG A 267 18.09 21.03 -0.76
CA ARG A 267 17.93 20.91 -2.21
C ARG A 267 16.87 19.88 -2.60
N LEU A 268 16.83 18.73 -1.90
CA LEU A 268 15.83 17.70 -2.16
C LEU A 268 14.42 18.16 -1.76
N ASP A 269 14.29 18.90 -0.66
CA ASP A 269 13.01 19.47 -0.23
C ASP A 269 12.51 20.51 -1.24
N GLN A 270 13.39 21.37 -1.76
CA GLN A 270 13.05 22.29 -2.83
C GLN A 270 12.57 21.57 -4.10
N ARG A 271 13.26 20.47 -4.49
CA ARG A 271 12.83 19.66 -5.64
C ARG A 271 11.46 19.00 -5.41
N ILE A 272 11.16 18.58 -4.19
CA ILE A 272 9.83 18.06 -3.83
C ILE A 272 8.75 19.13 -3.96
N GLU A 273 9.04 20.38 -3.59
CA GLU A 273 8.10 21.50 -3.79
C GLU A 273 7.84 21.77 -5.28
N GLU A 274 8.89 21.70 -6.13
CA GLU A 274 8.73 21.81 -7.58
C GLU A 274 7.88 20.66 -8.16
N LEU A 275 8.14 19.42 -7.74
CA LEU A 275 7.33 18.25 -8.16
C LEU A 275 5.88 18.42 -7.73
N ALA A 276 5.63 18.86 -6.50
CA ALA A 276 4.29 19.09 -5.98
C ALA A 276 3.50 20.20 -6.69
N SER A 277 4.22 21.12 -7.37
CA SER A 277 3.61 22.22 -8.15
C SER A 277 3.23 21.83 -9.58
N LYS A 278 3.58 20.63 -10.06
CA LYS A 278 3.15 20.14 -11.36
C LYS A 278 1.62 19.97 -11.40
N GLU A 279 1.03 20.15 -12.58
CA GLU A 279 -0.43 20.12 -12.75
C GLU A 279 -1.06 18.82 -12.24
N GLU A 280 -0.38 17.69 -12.38
CA GLU A 280 -0.84 16.38 -11.93
C GLU A 280 -1.00 16.26 -10.40
N TYR A 281 -0.26 17.05 -9.60
CA TYR A 281 -0.26 16.96 -8.13
C TYR A 281 -0.78 18.20 -7.43
N LYS A 282 -0.72 19.35 -8.08
CA LYS A 282 -0.93 20.68 -7.49
C LYS A 282 -2.25 20.79 -6.73
N GLU A 283 -3.35 20.37 -7.34
CA GLU A 283 -4.67 20.43 -6.71
C GLU A 283 -4.76 19.51 -5.51
N SER A 284 -4.36 18.25 -5.67
CA SER A 284 -4.38 17.24 -4.61
C SER A 284 -3.49 17.62 -3.42
N VAL A 285 -2.29 18.15 -3.69
CA VAL A 285 -1.38 18.65 -2.65
C VAL A 285 -1.99 19.86 -1.94
N SER A 286 -2.60 20.80 -2.67
CA SER A 286 -3.27 21.97 -2.10
C SER A 286 -4.40 21.56 -1.16
N LYS A 287 -5.27 20.64 -1.58
CA LYS A 287 -6.35 20.07 -0.76
C LYS A 287 -5.81 19.42 0.52
N LEU A 288 -4.80 18.57 0.42
CA LEU A 288 -4.24 17.85 1.59
C LEU A 288 -3.50 18.75 2.57
N THR A 289 -2.85 19.82 2.09
CA THR A 289 -2.15 20.77 2.98
C THR A 289 -3.10 21.64 3.80
N CYS A 290 -4.40 21.60 3.56
CA CYS A 290 -5.44 22.19 4.43
C CYS A 290 -5.55 21.51 5.79
N PHE A 291 -5.11 20.26 5.91
CA PHE A 291 -5.08 19.57 7.20
C PHE A 291 -3.90 20.00 8.06
N LEU A 292 -4.16 20.15 9.35
CA LEU A 292 -3.12 20.46 10.33
C LEU A 292 -2.10 19.31 10.37
N GLY A 293 -0.80 19.65 10.29
CA GLY A 293 0.30 18.67 10.33
C GLY A 293 0.68 18.08 8.98
N ILE A 294 -0.10 18.30 7.92
CA ILE A 294 0.26 17.89 6.56
C ILE A 294 0.92 19.06 5.84
N LYS A 295 2.17 18.90 5.43
CA LYS A 295 2.93 19.81 4.58
C LYS A 295 3.10 19.20 3.20
N ILE A 296 3.68 19.96 2.25
CA ILE A 296 3.89 19.57 0.85
C ILE A 296 4.53 18.19 0.74
N HIS A 297 5.65 17.94 1.42
CA HIS A 297 6.32 16.64 1.43
C HIS A 297 5.36 15.50 1.85
N THR A 298 4.62 15.68 2.94
CA THR A 298 3.68 14.63 3.41
C THR A 298 2.50 14.47 2.46
N ALA A 299 1.97 15.56 1.92
CA ALA A 299 0.86 15.52 0.97
C ALA A 299 1.26 14.76 -0.31
N LEU A 300 2.37 15.16 -0.95
CA LEU A 300 2.86 14.50 -2.15
C LEU A 300 3.22 13.03 -1.88
N SER A 301 3.87 12.73 -0.74
CA SER A 301 4.16 11.34 -0.35
C SER A 301 2.90 10.48 -0.25
N VAL A 302 1.83 11.00 0.36
CA VAL A 302 0.55 10.27 0.49
C VAL A 302 -0.07 10.03 -0.89
N ILE A 303 -0.02 11.01 -1.79
CA ILE A 303 -0.59 10.92 -3.14
C ILE A 303 0.12 9.82 -3.93
N VAL A 304 1.44 9.88 -4.07
CA VAL A 304 2.19 8.94 -4.91
C VAL A 304 2.33 7.53 -4.30
N GLU A 305 2.23 7.40 -2.99
CA GLU A 305 2.23 6.10 -2.30
C GLU A 305 0.88 5.38 -2.40
N VAL A 306 -0.21 6.12 -2.49
CA VAL A 306 -1.56 5.58 -2.57
C VAL A 306 -1.99 5.39 -4.02
N GLY A 307 -1.64 6.35 -4.90
CA GLY A 307 -2.11 6.41 -6.29
C GLY A 307 -3.61 6.72 -6.33
N ASP A 308 -4.41 5.77 -6.78
CA ASP A 308 -5.86 5.93 -6.87
C ASP A 308 -6.55 5.70 -5.50
N PHE A 309 -7.21 6.75 -5.00
CA PHE A 309 -8.02 6.68 -3.77
C PHE A 309 -9.41 6.07 -4.00
N GLN A 310 -9.92 6.11 -5.23
CA GLN A 310 -11.25 5.58 -5.57
C GLN A 310 -11.29 4.04 -5.47
N ARG A 311 -10.14 3.37 -5.58
CA ARG A 311 -10.04 1.91 -5.39
C ARG A 311 -10.45 1.44 -3.98
N PHE A 312 -10.57 2.32 -3.02
CA PHE A 312 -11.06 2.00 -1.68
C PHE A 312 -12.53 2.34 -1.55
N VAL A 313 -13.37 1.33 -1.42
CA VAL A 313 -14.83 1.47 -1.31
C VAL A 313 -15.25 2.34 -0.11
N SER A 314 -14.40 2.49 0.91
CA SER A 314 -14.70 3.32 2.09
C SER A 314 -13.43 3.78 2.81
N ALA A 315 -13.56 4.86 3.58
CA ALA A 315 -12.51 5.36 4.47
C ALA A 315 -11.99 4.28 5.44
N ARG A 316 -12.86 3.34 5.87
CA ARG A 316 -12.47 2.21 6.73
C ARG A 316 -11.54 1.24 6.01
N LYS A 317 -11.81 0.94 4.74
CA LYS A 317 -10.93 0.09 3.89
C LYS A 317 -9.59 0.78 3.65
N PHE A 318 -9.58 2.09 3.39
CA PHE A 318 -8.34 2.86 3.29
C PHE A 318 -7.52 2.83 4.60
N ALA A 319 -8.15 3.05 5.76
CA ALA A 319 -7.46 2.92 7.05
C ALA A 319 -6.94 1.49 7.30
N GLY A 320 -7.62 0.46 6.79
CA GLY A 320 -7.18 -0.93 6.79
C GLY A 320 -5.92 -1.14 5.94
N TYR A 321 -5.90 -0.60 4.72
CA TYR A 321 -4.73 -0.60 3.83
C TYR A 321 -3.49 0.05 4.46
N LEU A 322 -3.69 1.05 5.32
CA LEU A 322 -2.60 1.68 6.07
C LEU A 322 -2.22 0.92 7.35
N GLY A 323 -2.93 -0.15 7.70
CA GLY A 323 -2.72 -0.92 8.92
C GLY A 323 -2.96 -0.11 10.21
N LEU A 324 -3.81 0.92 10.15
CA LEU A 324 -4.19 1.75 11.29
C LEU A 324 -5.45 1.26 12.01
N VAL A 325 -6.06 0.16 11.54
CA VAL A 325 -7.20 -0.47 12.20
C VAL A 325 -6.73 -1.38 13.33
N PRO A 326 -7.48 -1.47 14.45
CA PRO A 326 -7.15 -2.40 15.51
C PRO A 326 -7.29 -3.84 15.02
N GLY A 327 -6.33 -4.68 15.39
CA GLY A 327 -6.47 -6.13 15.29
C GLY A 327 -7.46 -6.62 16.35
N GLN A 328 -8.13 -7.74 16.07
CA GLN A 328 -9.03 -8.42 16.99
C GLN A 328 -8.64 -9.88 17.05
N HIS A 329 -8.51 -10.40 18.23
CA HIS A 329 -8.38 -11.83 18.48
C HIS A 329 -9.52 -12.20 19.43
N SER A 330 -10.58 -12.79 18.89
CA SER A 330 -11.73 -13.24 19.66
C SER A 330 -11.90 -14.74 19.51
N SER A 331 -12.08 -15.43 20.63
CA SER A 331 -12.51 -16.82 20.69
C SER A 331 -13.67 -16.90 21.67
N GLY A 332 -14.83 -17.30 21.17
CA GLY A 332 -16.06 -17.30 21.98
C GLY A 332 -16.49 -15.89 22.41
N ASP A 333 -16.87 -15.72 23.66
CA ASP A 333 -17.32 -14.45 24.24
C ASP A 333 -16.17 -13.48 24.60
N ASP A 334 -14.92 -13.94 24.60
CA ASP A 334 -13.75 -13.12 24.91
C ASP A 334 -13.32 -12.28 23.71
N ARG A 335 -13.56 -10.96 23.83
CA ARG A 335 -13.12 -9.95 22.85
C ARG A 335 -11.83 -9.28 23.29
N ASN A 336 -10.69 -9.83 22.90
CA ASN A 336 -9.39 -9.21 23.16
C ASN A 336 -9.02 -8.26 22.04
N GLY A 337 -9.06 -6.94 22.34
CA GLY A 337 -8.58 -5.89 21.44
C GLY A 337 -7.06 -5.88 21.38
N LEU A 338 -6.51 -6.11 20.20
CA LEU A 338 -5.09 -5.96 19.93
C LEU A 338 -4.73 -4.52 19.54
N GLY A 339 -3.42 -4.23 19.43
CA GLY A 339 -2.94 -2.99 18.82
C GLY A 339 -3.36 -2.89 17.35
N ILE A 340 -2.86 -1.88 16.64
CA ILE A 340 -3.10 -1.76 15.19
C ILE A 340 -2.46 -2.93 14.43
N THR A 341 -3.06 -3.32 13.31
CA THR A 341 -2.61 -4.49 12.50
C THR A 341 -1.20 -4.31 11.93
N LYS A 342 -0.79 -3.06 11.67
CA LYS A 342 0.49 -2.69 11.03
C LYS A 342 0.68 -3.30 9.62
N ALA A 343 -0.35 -3.87 9.04
CA ALA A 343 -0.34 -4.36 7.66
C ALA A 343 -0.28 -3.20 6.64
N GLY A 344 0.08 -3.50 5.40
CA GLY A 344 0.05 -2.56 4.28
C GLY A 344 1.09 -1.43 4.35
N ASN A 345 0.76 -0.25 3.81
CA ASN A 345 1.73 0.81 3.55
C ASN A 345 2.31 1.44 4.83
N THR A 346 3.54 1.02 5.17
CA THR A 346 4.24 1.48 6.38
C THR A 346 4.71 2.92 6.27
N HIS A 347 5.05 3.37 5.06
CA HIS A 347 5.55 4.72 4.82
C HIS A 347 4.47 5.77 5.10
N VAL A 348 3.29 5.61 4.48
CA VAL A 348 2.15 6.52 4.71
C VAL A 348 1.69 6.43 6.18
N ARG A 349 1.61 5.23 6.76
CA ARG A 349 1.25 5.07 8.18
C ARG A 349 2.17 5.89 9.09
N ARG A 350 3.49 5.83 8.87
CA ARG A 350 4.48 6.62 9.63
C ARG A 350 4.23 8.12 9.48
N LEU A 351 4.07 8.61 8.25
CA LEU A 351 3.82 10.03 7.97
C LEU A 351 2.56 10.54 8.64
N LEU A 352 1.47 9.76 8.62
CA LEU A 352 0.21 10.17 9.27
C LEU A 352 0.30 10.16 10.80
N VAL A 353 1.02 9.21 11.40
CA VAL A 353 1.29 9.20 12.83
C VAL A 353 2.17 10.40 13.24
N GLU A 354 3.15 10.78 12.41
CA GLU A 354 3.95 11.99 12.61
C GLU A 354 3.08 13.25 12.47
N SER A 355 2.23 13.33 11.45
CA SER A 355 1.30 14.46 11.24
C SER A 355 0.31 14.61 12.40
N ALA A 356 -0.15 13.49 12.97
CA ALA A 356 -1.05 13.49 14.12
C ALA A 356 -0.45 14.17 15.36
N GLN A 357 0.87 14.33 15.44
CA GLN A 357 1.55 15.09 16.48
C GLN A 357 1.06 16.54 16.55
N SER A 358 0.65 17.13 15.43
CA SER A 358 0.19 18.52 15.38
C SER A 358 -1.16 18.73 16.08
N TYR A 359 -1.91 17.67 16.30
CA TYR A 359 -3.20 17.71 17.01
C TYR A 359 -3.06 17.60 18.54
N THR A 360 -1.86 17.27 19.03
CA THR A 360 -1.63 17.11 20.49
C THR A 360 -1.40 18.44 21.22
N ARG A 361 -1.34 19.55 20.50
CA ARG A 361 -1.04 20.89 21.04
C ARG A 361 -2.01 21.95 20.49
N GLY A 362 -2.18 23.01 21.25
CA GLY A 362 -2.94 24.20 20.88
C GLY A 362 -4.43 24.12 21.19
N LYS A 363 -5.13 25.24 21.09
CA LYS A 363 -6.57 25.36 21.39
C LYS A 363 -7.41 24.71 20.28
N ILE A 364 -8.54 24.10 20.68
CA ILE A 364 -9.55 23.60 19.76
C ILE A 364 -10.11 24.79 18.96
N GLY A 365 -10.29 24.63 17.64
CA GLY A 365 -10.76 25.69 16.74
C GLY A 365 -9.69 26.73 16.36
N TYR A 366 -8.54 26.78 17.04
CA TYR A 366 -7.50 27.74 16.69
C TYR A 366 -6.79 27.38 15.38
N LYS A 367 -6.72 28.34 14.47
CA LYS A 367 -6.08 28.27 13.18
C LYS A 367 -4.91 29.26 13.11
N SER A 368 -3.70 28.74 12.97
CA SER A 368 -2.48 29.59 12.84
C SER A 368 -2.46 30.35 11.51
N ARG A 369 -1.68 31.45 11.45
CA ARG A 369 -1.47 32.21 10.21
C ARG A 369 -0.91 31.31 9.09
N VAL A 370 0.01 30.41 9.42
CA VAL A 370 0.61 29.46 8.46
C VAL A 370 -0.44 28.50 7.90
N LEU A 371 -1.37 28.01 8.72
CA LEU A 371 -2.43 27.14 8.22
C LEU A 371 -3.40 27.89 7.32
N ARG A 372 -3.77 29.12 7.68
CA ARG A 372 -4.63 29.98 6.84
C ARG A 372 -3.98 30.25 5.47
N SER A 373 -2.67 30.53 5.45
CA SER A 373 -1.92 30.76 4.21
C SER A 373 -1.93 29.51 3.30
N ARG A 374 -1.78 28.30 3.87
CA ARG A 374 -1.85 27.04 3.10
C ARG A 374 -3.26 26.73 2.57
N GLN A 375 -4.29 27.16 3.27
CA GLN A 375 -5.69 26.99 2.85
C GLN A 375 -6.12 28.00 1.80
N ALA A 376 -5.41 29.14 1.71
CA ALA A 376 -5.74 30.19 0.74
C ALA A 376 -5.71 29.62 -0.71
N GLY A 377 -6.71 30.00 -1.50
CA GLY A 377 -6.88 29.52 -2.88
C GLY A 377 -7.67 28.22 -3.04
N ASN A 378 -7.95 27.51 -1.96
CA ASN A 378 -8.88 26.36 -2.02
C ASN A 378 -10.34 26.81 -1.88
N SER A 379 -11.26 25.98 -2.37
CA SER A 379 -12.70 26.26 -2.25
C SER A 379 -13.15 26.31 -0.79
N PRO A 380 -14.21 27.09 -0.48
CA PRO A 380 -14.76 27.13 0.88
C PRO A 380 -15.18 25.76 1.41
N GLN A 381 -15.65 24.86 0.54
CA GLN A 381 -16.03 23.49 0.92
C GLN A 381 -14.84 22.67 1.41
N VAL A 382 -13.72 22.71 0.69
CA VAL A 382 -12.45 22.05 1.05
C VAL A 382 -11.93 22.60 2.38
N ILE A 383 -11.92 23.93 2.54
CA ILE A 383 -11.45 24.58 3.75
C ILE A 383 -12.33 24.18 4.95
N ASN A 384 -13.65 24.26 4.81
CA ASN A 384 -14.60 23.91 5.86
C ASN A 384 -14.49 22.44 6.28
N TYR A 385 -14.33 21.53 5.31
CA TYR A 385 -14.11 20.11 5.60
C TYR A 385 -12.83 19.89 6.39
N ALA A 386 -11.72 20.48 5.96
CA ALA A 386 -10.45 20.39 6.67
C ALA A 386 -10.50 21.01 8.07
N ASP A 387 -11.22 22.11 8.26
CA ASP A 387 -11.38 22.77 9.56
C ASP A 387 -12.20 21.92 10.52
N ARG A 388 -13.33 21.36 10.07
CA ARG A 388 -14.12 20.38 10.85
C ARG A 388 -13.25 19.19 11.28
N ALA A 389 -12.44 18.66 10.36
CA ALA A 389 -11.50 17.59 10.66
C ALA A 389 -10.46 18.03 11.71
N ASN A 390 -9.83 19.19 11.52
CA ASN A 390 -8.81 19.72 12.43
C ASN A 390 -9.35 19.92 13.86
N GLU A 391 -10.56 20.42 13.97
CA GLU A 391 -11.23 20.60 15.28
C GLU A 391 -11.59 19.26 15.92
N ARG A 392 -12.24 18.36 15.16
CA ARG A 392 -12.67 17.05 15.62
C ARG A 392 -11.48 16.19 16.09
N LEU A 393 -10.40 16.14 15.32
CA LEU A 393 -9.21 15.37 15.65
C LEU A 393 -8.54 15.87 16.94
N ARG A 394 -8.48 17.17 17.13
CA ARG A 394 -7.95 17.77 18.36
C ARG A 394 -8.84 17.49 19.56
N ARG A 395 -10.18 17.63 19.43
CA ARG A 395 -11.15 17.26 20.48
C ARG A 395 -11.01 15.78 20.85
N ARG A 396 -10.88 14.90 19.86
CA ARG A 396 -10.68 13.46 20.06
C ARG A 396 -9.41 13.17 20.86
N TYR A 397 -8.30 13.79 20.48
CA TYR A 397 -7.04 13.62 21.21
C TYR A 397 -7.19 13.99 22.68
N TYR A 398 -7.69 15.17 22.96
CA TYR A 398 -7.86 15.65 24.35
C TYR A 398 -8.85 14.79 25.14
N LYS A 399 -9.96 14.38 24.53
CA LYS A 399 -10.89 13.44 25.16
C LYS A 399 -10.17 12.16 25.58
N MET A 400 -9.46 11.53 24.66
CA MET A 400 -8.78 10.25 24.93
C MET A 400 -7.70 10.36 26.02
N VAL A 401 -6.94 11.45 26.05
CA VAL A 401 -5.86 11.63 27.03
C VAL A 401 -6.38 12.13 28.37
N LEU A 402 -7.21 13.19 28.37
CA LEU A 402 -7.63 13.87 29.59
C LEU A 402 -8.83 13.20 30.28
N LYS A 403 -9.79 12.68 29.48
CA LYS A 403 -11.01 12.07 30.03
C LYS A 403 -10.88 10.55 30.14
N ASP A 404 -10.39 9.90 29.08
CA ASP A 404 -10.36 8.43 28.99
C ASP A 404 -9.03 7.84 29.49
N GLY A 405 -8.07 8.66 29.96
CA GLY A 405 -6.76 8.25 30.53
C GLY A 405 -5.87 7.44 29.58
N LYS A 406 -6.09 7.53 28.26
CA LYS A 406 -5.32 6.74 27.28
C LYS A 406 -3.89 7.24 27.16
N LYS A 407 -2.94 6.32 27.04
CA LYS A 407 -1.54 6.65 26.79
C LYS A 407 -1.38 7.50 25.52
N TYR A 408 -0.50 8.48 25.55
CA TYR A 408 -0.20 9.43 24.48
C TYR A 408 -0.11 8.80 23.08
N ASN A 409 0.69 7.75 22.93
CA ASN A 409 0.90 7.10 21.63
C ASN A 409 -0.36 6.38 21.12
N ILE A 410 -1.21 5.86 22.00
CA ILE A 410 -2.50 5.25 21.63
C ILE A 410 -3.43 6.31 21.08
N ALA A 411 -3.58 7.44 21.81
CA ALA A 411 -4.41 8.56 21.37
C ALA A 411 -3.93 9.15 20.03
N LYS A 412 -2.61 9.34 19.87
CA LYS A 412 -2.02 9.83 18.63
C LYS A 412 -2.27 8.88 17.45
N THR A 413 -2.14 7.57 17.64
CA THR A 413 -2.42 6.58 16.59
C THR A 413 -3.91 6.56 16.21
N ALA A 414 -4.81 6.71 17.19
CA ALA A 414 -6.24 6.82 16.92
C ALA A 414 -6.59 8.08 16.11
N VAL A 415 -5.93 9.21 16.40
CA VAL A 415 -6.04 10.45 15.61
C VAL A 415 -5.51 10.25 14.20
N ALA A 416 -4.36 9.58 14.02
CA ALA A 416 -3.80 9.27 12.70
C ALA A 416 -4.75 8.41 11.84
N ARG A 417 -5.43 7.43 12.45
CA ARG A 417 -6.46 6.63 11.78
C ARG A 417 -7.63 7.50 11.28
N GLU A 418 -8.12 8.39 12.12
CA GLU A 418 -9.24 9.26 11.75
C GLU A 418 -8.81 10.33 10.74
N LEU A 419 -7.56 10.85 10.82
CA LEU A 419 -6.97 11.70 9.80
C LEU A 419 -6.91 11.00 8.44
N ALA A 420 -6.53 9.72 8.40
CA ALA A 420 -6.57 8.92 7.17
C ALA A 420 -7.99 8.88 6.57
N CYS A 421 -9.02 8.72 7.39
CA CYS A 421 -10.41 8.75 6.91
C CYS A 421 -10.79 10.11 6.30
N PHE A 422 -10.37 11.21 6.90
CA PHE A 422 -10.60 12.55 6.35
C PHE A 422 -9.80 12.79 5.06
N ILE A 423 -8.58 12.28 4.95
CA ILE A 423 -7.79 12.33 3.72
C ILE A 423 -8.52 11.58 2.61
N TRP A 424 -9.00 10.37 2.88
CA TRP A 424 -9.78 9.60 1.90
C TRP A 424 -11.02 10.38 1.43
N GLY A 425 -11.80 10.94 2.36
CA GLY A 425 -12.95 11.77 2.01
C GLY A 425 -12.59 12.98 1.15
N MET A 426 -11.49 13.67 1.46
CA MET A 426 -11.00 14.80 0.67
C MET A 426 -10.58 14.40 -0.74
N MET A 427 -9.93 13.23 -0.90
CA MET A 427 -9.38 12.77 -2.17
C MET A 427 -10.42 12.06 -3.06
N THR A 428 -11.58 11.70 -2.49
CA THR A 428 -12.70 11.08 -3.22
C THR A 428 -13.91 12.01 -3.34
N ASP A 429 -13.73 13.30 -3.02
CA ASP A 429 -14.75 14.35 -2.99
C ASP A 429 -15.97 14.04 -2.08
N ASN A 430 -15.81 13.13 -1.11
CA ASN A 430 -16.79 12.83 -0.06
C ASN A 430 -16.64 13.81 1.12
N ILE A 431 -16.81 15.12 0.85
CA ILE A 431 -16.52 16.24 1.77
C ILE A 431 -17.77 16.88 2.39
N TYR A 432 -18.88 16.15 2.46
CA TYR A 432 -20.17 16.63 3.00
C TYR A 432 -20.18 16.81 4.51
#